data_b63eae4349dff758029e43324184ec6e
#
_entry.id   b63eae4349dff758029e43324184ec6e
#
_cell.length_a   1.000
_cell.length_b   1.000
_cell.length_c   1.000
_cell.angle_alpha   90.00
_cell.angle_beta   90.00
_cell.angle_gamma   90.00
#
_symmetry.space_group_name_H-M   'P 1'
#
loop_
_entity.id
_entity.type
_entity.pdbx_description
1 polymer ?
#
loop_
_entity_poly.entity_id
_entity_poly.type
_entity_poly.pdbx_seq_one_letter_code
_entity_poly.pdbx_strand_id
1 'polypeptide(L)'
;MTFLLDDEQREFGRTLDRMLGAADIAGAVRAWAVDDTGPGRKVWQRLADLGVFALAVPEEHAGSGFLPVELAVAFVELGRHGVPGPVVETVAAAALLRRLGDPAPSARWLPGIAAGGHLVSYADTYGETDDTGGTDATGGDAGGGRGPYALDAHTADTTFVVAGDRLLRATGHGPVQPSLDPARRLARPAYGGEVLASGPAVRAASRHAVDVAAFLTAAQALGAGRRLLADTVTYVRQRKQFGVAVGSFQAVRHRLADALVALEFAQPLVFGAAVALAAETGADEQRGRGVAAEGAGRAAAVRREVAAAKVAAGEAAYGAARAALQLHGAIGYTDELDLSLWIRKARALRTAWGTPSECRARVLDGQDIFY
;
A
#
# COMPACT_ATOMS: atom_id res chain seq x y z
N MET A 1 2.46 16.53 -20.19
CA MET A 1 2.99 16.27 -18.83
C MET A 1 4.10 15.25 -18.97
N THR A 2 5.31 15.61 -18.56
CA THR A 2 6.44 14.68 -18.53
C THR A 2 6.39 13.92 -17.22
N PHE A 3 6.13 12.60 -17.27
CA PHE A 3 6.21 11.69 -16.10
C PHE A 3 7.66 11.36 -15.71
N LEU A 4 8.58 12.29 -15.93
CA LEU A 4 9.98 12.12 -15.57
C LEU A 4 10.19 12.69 -14.17
N LEU A 5 10.71 11.86 -13.30
CA LEU A 5 11.16 12.29 -11.97
C LEU A 5 12.25 13.37 -12.14
N ASP A 6 12.23 14.36 -11.28
CA ASP A 6 13.31 15.31 -11.17
C ASP A 6 14.56 14.72 -10.49
N ASP A 7 15.62 15.51 -10.35
CA ASP A 7 16.88 15.01 -9.79
C ASP A 7 16.79 14.69 -8.30
N GLU A 8 15.99 15.46 -7.55
CA GLU A 8 15.77 15.25 -6.11
C GLU A 8 14.98 13.96 -5.86
N GLN A 9 13.90 13.75 -6.61
CA GLN A 9 13.10 12.52 -6.54
C GLN A 9 13.91 11.29 -6.92
N ARG A 10 14.77 11.38 -7.94
CA ARG A 10 15.68 10.29 -8.31
C ARG A 10 16.71 9.99 -7.22
N GLU A 11 17.31 11.04 -6.60
CA GLU A 11 18.29 10.85 -5.54
C GLU A 11 17.64 10.30 -4.26
N PHE A 12 16.42 10.73 -3.95
CA PHE A 12 15.63 10.16 -2.85
C PHE A 12 15.43 8.65 -3.05
N GLY A 13 15.00 8.22 -4.24
CA GLY A 13 14.85 6.80 -4.56
C GLY A 13 16.16 6.02 -4.43
N ARG A 14 17.29 6.56 -4.93
CA ARG A 14 18.62 5.94 -4.80
C ARG A 14 19.06 5.84 -3.34
N THR A 15 18.74 6.84 -2.52
CA THR A 15 19.08 6.84 -1.09
C THR A 15 18.31 5.77 -0.35
N LEU A 16 17.01 5.61 -0.65
CA LEU A 16 16.20 4.52 -0.11
C LEU A 16 16.73 3.14 -0.56
N ASP A 17 17.03 2.97 -1.84
CA ASP A 17 17.58 1.71 -2.38
C ASP A 17 18.89 1.33 -1.69
N ARG A 18 19.83 2.29 -1.52
CA ARG A 18 21.09 2.06 -0.80
C ARG A 18 20.87 1.68 0.66
N MET A 19 20.00 2.41 1.38
CA MET A 19 19.71 2.16 2.80
C MET A 19 19.07 0.79 3.02
N LEU A 20 18.06 0.47 2.20
CA LEU A 20 17.35 -0.81 2.27
C LEU A 20 18.21 -1.98 1.79
N GLY A 21 19.02 -1.77 0.75
CA GLY A 21 19.95 -2.77 0.23
C GLY A 21 21.08 -3.13 1.22
N ALA A 22 21.45 -2.20 2.11
CA ALA A 22 22.42 -2.45 3.17
C ALA A 22 21.81 -3.11 4.43
N ALA A 23 20.48 -3.25 4.49
CA ALA A 23 19.77 -3.87 5.60
C ALA A 23 19.40 -5.33 5.27
N ASP A 24 19.39 -6.19 6.29
CA ASP A 24 18.86 -7.56 6.15
C ASP A 24 17.32 -7.53 6.20
N ILE A 25 16.70 -7.10 5.10
CA ILE A 25 15.24 -7.03 5.01
C ILE A 25 14.62 -8.43 5.00
N ALA A 26 15.23 -9.41 4.35
CA ALA A 26 14.69 -10.77 4.32
C ALA A 26 14.66 -11.38 5.74
N GLY A 27 15.72 -11.17 6.52
CA GLY A 27 15.74 -11.54 7.94
C GLY A 27 14.68 -10.78 8.75
N ALA A 28 14.52 -9.48 8.51
CA ALA A 28 13.47 -8.67 9.18
C ALA A 28 12.05 -9.16 8.84
N VAL A 29 11.79 -9.56 7.58
CA VAL A 29 10.49 -10.14 7.16
C VAL A 29 10.23 -11.47 7.87
N ARG A 30 11.24 -12.34 7.98
CA ARG A 30 11.11 -13.63 8.70
C ARG A 30 10.88 -13.44 10.19
N ALA A 31 11.61 -12.51 10.81
CA ALA A 31 11.42 -12.16 12.21
C ALA A 31 10.01 -11.61 12.47
N TRP A 32 9.53 -10.70 11.61
CA TRP A 32 8.17 -10.14 11.69
C TRP A 32 7.09 -11.20 11.59
N ALA A 33 7.31 -12.22 10.75
CA ALA A 33 6.37 -13.34 10.57
C ALA A 33 6.17 -14.19 11.83
N VAL A 34 7.12 -14.14 12.77
CA VAL A 34 7.08 -14.89 14.05
C VAL A 34 6.99 -13.96 15.27
N ASP A 35 6.43 -12.76 15.09
CA ASP A 35 6.22 -11.74 16.11
C ASP A 35 7.48 -11.09 16.70
N ASP A 36 8.67 -11.37 16.15
CA ASP A 36 9.86 -10.58 16.46
C ASP A 36 9.90 -9.31 15.57
N THR A 37 9.30 -8.25 16.08
CA THR A 37 9.21 -6.98 15.37
C THR A 37 10.48 -6.13 15.45
N GLY A 38 11.44 -6.49 16.29
CA GLY A 38 12.66 -5.72 16.55
C GLY A 38 13.45 -5.35 15.29
N PRO A 39 13.83 -6.30 14.43
CA PRO A 39 14.52 -6.00 13.17
C PRO A 39 13.72 -5.09 12.23
N GLY A 40 12.41 -5.33 12.09
CA GLY A 40 11.53 -4.51 11.25
C GLY A 40 11.36 -3.09 11.79
N ARG A 41 11.23 -2.90 13.10
CA ARG A 41 11.16 -1.56 13.72
C ARG A 41 12.47 -0.77 13.54
N LYS A 42 13.62 -1.41 13.44
CA LYS A 42 14.88 -0.73 13.07
C LYS A 42 14.85 -0.20 11.63
N VAL A 43 14.29 -0.97 10.71
CA VAL A 43 14.07 -0.50 9.33
C VAL A 43 13.07 0.63 9.30
N TRP A 44 11.97 0.51 10.04
CA TRP A 44 10.95 1.55 10.21
C TRP A 44 11.54 2.89 10.67
N GLN A 45 12.38 2.87 11.70
CA GLN A 45 13.01 4.10 12.17
C GLN A 45 13.92 4.73 11.11
N ARG A 46 14.69 3.95 10.37
CA ARG A 46 15.51 4.48 9.27
C ARG A 46 14.67 5.10 8.14
N LEU A 47 13.48 4.55 7.87
CA LEU A 47 12.52 5.17 6.92
C LEU A 47 12.00 6.50 7.45
N ALA A 48 11.73 6.59 8.74
CA ALA A 48 11.31 7.83 9.39
C ALA A 48 12.44 8.88 9.35
N ASP A 49 13.69 8.49 9.63
CA ASP A 49 14.87 9.36 9.58
C ASP A 49 15.11 9.91 8.16
N LEU A 50 14.69 9.19 7.11
CA LEU A 50 14.68 9.65 5.72
C LEU A 50 13.41 10.42 5.34
N GLY A 51 12.50 10.65 6.29
CA GLY A 51 11.30 11.45 6.09
C GLY A 51 10.14 10.74 5.37
N VAL A 52 10.19 9.43 5.15
CA VAL A 52 9.16 8.71 4.39
C VAL A 52 7.75 8.94 4.93
N PHE A 53 7.57 8.92 6.25
CA PHE A 53 6.26 9.14 6.88
C PHE A 53 5.87 10.62 6.92
N ALA A 54 6.86 11.52 6.93
CA ALA A 54 6.65 12.97 6.89
C ALA A 54 6.01 13.43 5.56
N LEU A 55 6.20 12.68 4.46
CA LEU A 55 5.64 12.97 3.14
C LEU A 55 4.09 12.90 3.08
N ALA A 56 3.41 12.49 4.14
CA ALA A 56 1.96 12.46 4.23
C ALA A 56 1.40 13.37 5.33
N VAL A 57 2.27 14.07 6.06
CA VAL A 57 1.93 14.88 7.24
C VAL A 57 2.14 16.36 6.92
N PRO A 58 1.18 17.26 7.27
CA PRO A 58 1.33 18.70 7.09
C PRO A 58 2.54 19.27 7.85
N GLU A 59 3.10 20.37 7.35
CA GLU A 59 4.26 21.05 7.94
C GLU A 59 3.99 21.50 9.39
N GLU A 60 2.77 21.96 9.70
CA GLU A 60 2.31 22.36 11.03
C GLU A 60 2.36 21.22 12.07
N HIS A 61 2.47 19.97 11.61
CA HIS A 61 2.59 18.76 12.43
C HIS A 61 3.94 18.06 12.23
N ALA A 62 4.99 18.82 11.91
CA ALA A 62 6.36 18.33 11.68
C ALA A 62 6.51 17.40 10.45
N GLY A 63 5.63 17.53 9.47
CA GLY A 63 5.72 16.84 8.18
C GLY A 63 6.34 17.69 7.08
N SER A 64 6.29 17.18 5.85
CA SER A 64 6.77 17.84 4.62
C SER A 64 5.62 18.22 3.68
N GLY A 65 4.38 18.09 4.12
CA GLY A 65 3.20 18.20 3.29
C GLY A 65 2.74 16.85 2.73
N PHE A 66 1.75 16.88 1.81
CA PHE A 66 1.33 15.67 1.11
C PHE A 66 1.98 15.62 -0.27
N LEU A 67 2.97 14.76 -0.41
CA LEU A 67 3.84 14.63 -1.57
C LEU A 67 3.68 13.26 -2.26
N PRO A 68 2.61 13.05 -3.06
CA PRO A 68 2.28 11.74 -3.61
C PRO A 68 3.33 11.19 -4.59
N VAL A 69 4.07 12.04 -5.31
CA VAL A 69 5.11 11.58 -6.24
C VAL A 69 6.28 10.98 -5.46
N GLU A 70 6.74 11.65 -4.41
CA GLU A 70 7.78 11.19 -3.49
C GLU A 70 7.34 9.93 -2.75
N LEU A 71 6.06 9.87 -2.34
CA LEU A 71 5.47 8.66 -1.79
C LEU A 71 5.48 7.50 -2.79
N ALA A 72 5.19 7.74 -4.08
CA ALA A 72 5.30 6.70 -5.11
C ALA A 72 6.74 6.17 -5.21
N VAL A 73 7.72 7.07 -5.26
CA VAL A 73 9.14 6.71 -5.28
C VAL A 73 9.51 5.86 -4.07
N ALA A 74 9.15 6.32 -2.86
CA ALA A 74 9.43 5.58 -1.64
C ALA A 74 8.78 4.20 -1.65
N PHE A 75 7.49 4.09 -1.97
CA PHE A 75 6.76 2.83 -1.90
C PHE A 75 7.15 1.83 -3.00
N VAL A 76 7.65 2.29 -4.15
CA VAL A 76 8.30 1.41 -5.13
C VAL A 76 9.55 0.76 -4.51
N GLU A 77 10.40 1.52 -3.82
CA GLU A 77 11.59 0.95 -3.16
C GLU A 77 11.21 0.06 -1.96
N LEU A 78 10.20 0.44 -1.16
CA LEU A 78 9.69 -0.41 -0.08
C LEU A 78 9.19 -1.78 -0.61
N GLY A 79 8.53 -1.77 -1.76
CA GLY A 79 8.08 -2.99 -2.43
C GLY A 79 9.23 -3.80 -3.01
N ARG A 80 10.20 -3.12 -3.66
CA ARG A 80 11.41 -3.74 -4.23
C ARG A 80 12.22 -4.48 -3.17
N HIS A 81 12.34 -3.92 -1.97
CA HIS A 81 13.05 -4.53 -0.85
C HIS A 81 12.15 -5.41 0.04
N GLY A 82 10.84 -5.38 -0.14
CA GLY A 82 9.90 -6.24 0.58
C GLY A 82 9.65 -5.84 2.03
N VAL A 83 9.82 -4.56 2.37
CA VAL A 83 9.70 -4.04 3.74
C VAL A 83 8.44 -4.55 4.45
N PRO A 84 8.55 -5.09 5.68
CA PRO A 84 7.41 -5.55 6.48
C PRO A 84 6.76 -4.40 7.26
N GLY A 85 5.60 -4.67 7.83
CA GLY A 85 4.85 -3.75 8.68
C GLY A 85 3.75 -2.97 7.95
N PRO A 86 2.89 -2.25 8.68
CA PRO A 86 1.73 -1.54 8.14
C PRO A 86 2.11 -0.15 7.58
N VAL A 87 3.11 -0.11 6.68
CA VAL A 87 3.61 1.14 6.08
C VAL A 87 2.55 1.87 5.26
N VAL A 88 1.71 1.12 4.53
CA VAL A 88 0.58 1.66 3.76
C VAL A 88 -0.48 2.22 4.70
N GLU A 89 -0.83 1.45 5.71
CA GLU A 89 -1.87 1.76 6.68
C GLU A 89 -1.51 3.01 7.49
N THR A 90 -0.25 3.16 7.88
CA THR A 90 0.22 4.34 8.63
C THR A 90 0.15 5.61 7.78
N VAL A 91 0.59 5.55 6.52
CA VAL A 91 0.49 6.70 5.61
C VAL A 91 -0.96 7.02 5.26
N ALA A 92 -1.81 6.01 5.05
CA ALA A 92 -3.23 6.20 4.82
C ALA A 92 -3.95 6.83 6.03
N ALA A 93 -3.57 6.42 7.25
CA ALA A 93 -4.07 7.04 8.49
C ALA A 93 -3.65 8.51 8.61
N ALA A 94 -2.41 8.86 8.24
CA ALA A 94 -1.98 10.25 8.19
C ALA A 94 -2.78 11.06 7.16
N ALA A 95 -2.99 10.51 5.95
CA ALA A 95 -3.80 11.13 4.91
C ALA A 95 -5.27 11.33 5.34
N LEU A 96 -5.84 10.37 6.09
CA LEU A 96 -7.18 10.49 6.68
C LEU A 96 -7.25 11.66 7.66
N LEU A 97 -6.33 11.73 8.64
CA LEU A 97 -6.31 12.79 9.65
C LEU A 97 -6.12 14.18 9.02
N ARG A 98 -5.18 14.28 8.06
CA ARG A 98 -4.96 15.50 7.28
C ARG A 98 -6.24 15.94 6.56
N ARG A 99 -6.93 15.03 5.88
CA ARG A 99 -8.14 15.32 5.10
C ARG A 99 -9.33 15.64 5.98
N LEU A 100 -9.40 15.03 7.17
CA LEU A 100 -10.43 15.32 8.17
C LEU A 100 -10.34 16.75 8.67
N GLY A 101 -9.12 17.27 8.85
CA GLY A 101 -8.86 18.64 9.28
C GLY A 101 -9.31 18.93 10.72
N ASP A 102 -9.56 17.92 11.54
CA ASP A 102 -9.87 18.07 12.96
C ASP A 102 -8.58 18.30 13.75
N PRO A 103 -8.43 19.46 14.43
CA PRO A 103 -7.18 19.78 15.12
C PRO A 103 -6.82 18.81 16.23
N ALA A 104 -7.80 18.27 16.96
CA ALA A 104 -7.53 17.45 18.14
C ALA A 104 -6.88 16.10 17.78
N PRO A 105 -7.45 15.24 16.92
CA PRO A 105 -6.78 14.02 16.49
C PRO A 105 -5.52 14.29 15.67
N SER A 106 -5.48 15.35 14.86
CA SER A 106 -4.30 15.71 14.07
C SER A 106 -3.10 16.04 14.94
N ALA A 107 -3.25 16.96 15.91
CA ALA A 107 -2.18 17.33 16.84
C ALA A 107 -1.68 16.16 17.69
N ARG A 108 -2.58 15.23 18.01
CA ARG A 108 -2.24 14.06 18.84
C ARG A 108 -1.41 13.02 18.10
N TRP A 109 -1.69 12.77 16.82
CA TRP A 109 -1.16 11.59 16.12
C TRP A 109 -0.14 11.92 15.01
N LEU A 110 -0.36 13.00 14.27
CA LEU A 110 0.45 13.30 13.09
C LEU A 110 1.94 13.52 13.39
N PRO A 111 2.35 14.26 14.45
CA PRO A 111 3.78 14.42 14.74
C PRO A 111 4.49 13.10 15.05
N GLY A 112 3.82 12.21 15.81
CA GLY A 112 4.35 10.89 16.11
C GLY A 112 4.44 9.98 14.90
N ILE A 113 3.50 10.09 13.94
CA ILE A 113 3.57 9.38 12.65
C ILE A 113 4.75 9.91 11.83
N ALA A 114 4.89 11.23 11.68
CA ALA A 114 5.98 11.83 10.91
C ALA A 114 7.37 11.41 11.42
N ALA A 115 7.54 11.37 12.74
CA ALA A 115 8.76 10.95 13.40
C ALA A 115 8.97 9.41 13.44
N GLY A 116 8.03 8.61 12.92
CA GLY A 116 8.08 7.15 12.98
C GLY A 116 7.85 6.56 14.37
N GLY A 117 7.49 7.40 15.35
CA GLY A 117 7.21 6.99 16.73
C GLY A 117 5.86 6.27 16.89
N HIS A 118 4.96 6.39 15.92
CA HIS A 118 3.68 5.68 15.89
C HIS A 118 3.57 4.78 14.66
N LEU A 119 3.55 3.49 14.91
CA LEU A 119 3.18 2.47 13.93
C LEU A 119 1.67 2.31 13.99
N VAL A 120 0.97 2.82 12.97
CA VAL A 120 -0.49 2.87 12.94
C VAL A 120 -1.04 1.82 11.98
N SER A 121 -1.94 0.99 12.46
CA SER A 121 -2.78 0.16 11.61
C SER A 121 -4.10 0.88 11.27
N TYR A 122 -4.68 0.55 10.13
CA TYR A 122 -5.90 1.17 9.64
C TYR A 122 -6.83 0.14 9.04
N ALA A 123 -8.11 0.23 9.37
CA ALA A 123 -9.17 -0.58 8.79
C ALA A 123 -10.38 0.28 8.45
N ASP A 124 -11.02 -0.03 7.32
CA ASP A 124 -12.16 0.73 6.81
C ASP A 124 -13.27 -0.21 6.34
N THR A 125 -14.50 0.08 6.73
CA THR A 125 -15.68 -0.67 6.28
C THR A 125 -16.17 -0.19 4.91
N TYR A 126 -15.55 0.84 4.32
CA TYR A 126 -15.93 1.38 3.03
C TYR A 126 -15.68 0.38 1.91
N GLY A 127 -16.75 -0.09 1.29
CA GLY A 127 -16.72 -1.10 0.22
C GLY A 127 -17.22 -2.48 0.63
N GLU A 128 -17.50 -2.71 1.91
CA GLU A 128 -18.39 -3.81 2.31
C GLU A 128 -19.81 -3.33 1.96
N THR A 129 -20.34 -3.76 0.81
CA THR A 129 -21.68 -3.41 0.36
C THR A 129 -22.70 -3.84 1.40
N ASP A 130 -23.57 -2.90 1.78
CA ASP A 130 -24.79 -3.09 2.58
C ASP A 130 -25.81 -4.01 1.86
N ASP A 131 -25.44 -5.22 1.50
CA ASP A 131 -26.35 -6.19 0.89
C ASP A 131 -27.08 -7.06 1.95
N THR A 132 -26.86 -6.75 3.22
CA THR A 132 -27.67 -7.28 4.32
C THR A 132 -28.05 -6.14 5.26
N GLY A 133 -29.20 -5.54 5.02
CA GLY A 133 -29.78 -4.49 5.85
C GLY A 133 -29.77 -4.83 7.33
N GLY A 134 -28.92 -4.11 8.07
CA GLY A 134 -28.79 -4.26 9.50
C GLY A 134 -27.42 -3.83 10.01
N THR A 135 -27.16 -2.54 10.02
CA THR A 135 -26.05 -1.95 10.80
C THR A 135 -26.45 -1.85 12.26
N ASP A 136 -26.42 -2.94 13.00
CA ASP A 136 -26.29 -2.83 14.46
C ASP A 136 -24.81 -2.70 14.84
N ALA A 137 -24.27 -1.49 14.70
CA ALA A 137 -22.97 -1.10 15.20
C ALA A 137 -22.90 -0.99 16.73
N THR A 138 -23.93 -1.49 17.44
CA THR A 138 -24.09 -1.37 18.91
C THR A 138 -24.12 -2.71 19.64
N GLY A 139 -23.95 -3.85 18.96
CA GLY A 139 -23.95 -5.18 19.58
C GLY A 139 -22.57 -5.68 19.91
N GLY A 140 -22.18 -5.63 21.17
CA GLY A 140 -21.03 -6.35 21.68
C GLY A 140 -21.18 -7.86 21.47
N ASP A 141 -20.43 -8.44 20.54
CA ASP A 141 -20.17 -9.87 20.54
C ASP A 141 -18.66 -10.08 20.35
N ALA A 142 -18.01 -10.58 21.38
CA ALA A 142 -16.57 -10.83 21.44
C ALA A 142 -16.17 -12.11 20.66
N GLY A 143 -17.04 -12.61 19.80
CA GLY A 143 -16.82 -13.86 19.08
C GLY A 143 -17.37 -13.90 17.68
N GLY A 144 -16.56 -13.59 16.67
CA GLY A 144 -16.86 -13.89 15.27
C GLY A 144 -17.41 -12.76 14.40
N GLY A 145 -17.21 -11.48 14.78
CA GLY A 145 -17.74 -10.30 14.07
C GLY A 145 -17.34 -10.22 12.61
N ARG A 146 -18.29 -9.89 11.74
CA ARG A 146 -18.09 -9.44 10.38
C ARG A 146 -17.46 -8.03 10.44
N GLY A 147 -16.40 -7.75 9.68
CA GLY A 147 -15.75 -6.44 9.62
C GLY A 147 -14.37 -6.55 8.97
N PRO A 148 -13.76 -5.41 8.56
CA PRO A 148 -12.49 -5.42 7.87
C PRO A 148 -11.35 -5.92 8.75
N TYR A 149 -10.34 -6.49 8.11
CA TYR A 149 -9.10 -6.83 8.76
C TYR A 149 -8.16 -5.62 8.77
N ALA A 150 -7.47 -5.42 9.88
CA ALA A 150 -6.36 -4.50 10.01
C ALA A 150 -5.03 -5.27 9.92
N LEU A 151 -4.09 -4.75 9.14
CA LEU A 151 -2.76 -5.31 9.00
C LEU A 151 -1.96 -5.00 10.26
N ASP A 152 -1.36 -6.05 10.85
CA ASP A 152 -0.46 -5.94 12.00
C ASP A 152 -1.07 -5.22 13.23
N ALA A 153 -2.41 -5.25 13.40
CA ALA A 153 -3.08 -4.62 14.53
C ALA A 153 -2.58 -5.10 15.90
N HIS A 154 -2.02 -6.30 15.95
CA HIS A 154 -1.47 -6.89 17.19
C HIS A 154 -0.11 -6.31 17.59
N THR A 155 0.63 -5.68 16.66
CA THR A 155 1.93 -5.04 16.91
C THR A 155 1.92 -3.53 16.74
N ALA A 156 0.82 -2.99 16.19
CA ALA A 156 0.64 -1.55 16.01
C ALA A 156 0.50 -0.85 17.36
N ASP A 157 1.05 0.36 17.45
CA ASP A 157 0.92 1.20 18.65
C ASP A 157 -0.52 1.73 18.79
N THR A 158 -1.24 1.82 17.66
CA THR A 158 -2.69 2.09 17.62
C THR A 158 -3.30 1.56 16.33
N THR A 159 -4.61 1.27 16.38
CA THR A 159 -5.39 0.89 15.19
C THR A 159 -6.56 1.85 15.04
N PHE A 160 -6.62 2.54 13.90
CA PHE A 160 -7.76 3.35 13.52
C PHE A 160 -8.76 2.52 12.73
N VAL A 161 -10.04 2.74 13.04
CA VAL A 161 -11.15 2.07 12.37
C VAL A 161 -12.17 3.11 11.92
N VAL A 162 -12.51 3.10 10.64
CA VAL A 162 -13.67 3.85 10.16
C VAL A 162 -14.85 2.91 10.04
N ALA A 163 -15.93 3.25 10.74
CA ALA A 163 -17.21 2.56 10.72
C ALA A 163 -18.33 3.55 10.38
N GLY A 164 -18.80 3.51 9.15
CA GLY A 164 -19.76 4.46 8.62
C GLY A 164 -19.21 5.88 8.59
N ASP A 165 -19.74 6.75 9.45
CA ASP A 165 -19.30 8.14 9.60
C ASP A 165 -18.54 8.42 10.90
N ARG A 166 -17.99 7.39 11.53
CA ARG A 166 -17.24 7.49 12.78
C ARG A 166 -15.80 6.98 12.59
N LEU A 167 -14.86 7.79 13.03
CA LEU A 167 -13.45 7.39 13.20
C LEU A 167 -13.25 6.99 14.66
N LEU A 168 -12.80 5.75 14.86
CA LEU A 168 -12.60 5.15 16.17
C LEU A 168 -11.13 4.75 16.35
N ARG A 169 -10.63 4.82 17.58
CA ARG A 169 -9.44 4.10 18.02
C ARG A 169 -9.88 2.75 18.59
N ALA A 170 -9.44 1.66 18.00
CA ALA A 170 -9.77 0.33 18.49
C ALA A 170 -9.27 0.11 19.93
N THR A 171 -10.01 -0.69 20.71
CA THR A 171 -9.62 -1.08 22.09
C THR A 171 -8.65 -2.27 22.12
N GLY A 172 -8.51 -2.98 21.01
CA GLY A 172 -7.71 -4.18 20.87
C GLY A 172 -8.02 -4.87 19.54
N HIS A 173 -7.76 -6.14 19.46
CA HIS A 173 -7.96 -6.94 18.25
C HIS A 173 -8.40 -8.38 18.61
N GLY A 174 -9.07 -9.03 17.67
CA GLY A 174 -9.37 -10.46 17.70
C GLY A 174 -8.15 -11.33 17.35
N PRO A 175 -8.35 -12.63 17.17
CA PRO A 175 -7.29 -13.57 16.81
C PRO A 175 -6.56 -13.15 15.53
N VAL A 176 -5.23 -13.25 15.55
CA VAL A 176 -4.39 -13.00 14.37
C VAL A 176 -4.59 -14.14 13.36
N GLN A 177 -4.88 -13.77 12.13
CA GLN A 177 -5.05 -14.69 11.01
C GLN A 177 -3.77 -14.69 10.16
N PRO A 178 -3.20 -15.86 9.86
CA PRO A 178 -2.07 -15.97 8.95
C PRO A 178 -2.49 -15.59 7.53
N SER A 179 -1.64 -14.84 6.85
CA SER A 179 -1.78 -14.52 5.44
C SER A 179 -0.83 -15.38 4.61
N LEU A 180 -1.05 -15.41 3.29
CA LEU A 180 -0.12 -16.04 2.36
C LEU A 180 1.28 -15.41 2.42
N ASP A 181 1.37 -14.09 2.58
CA ASP A 181 2.60 -13.40 2.97
C ASP A 181 2.71 -13.48 4.50
N PRO A 182 3.65 -14.25 5.06
CA PRO A 182 3.71 -14.51 6.49
C PRO A 182 4.01 -13.26 7.33
N ALA A 183 4.60 -12.23 6.72
CA ALA A 183 4.81 -10.93 7.35
C ALA A 183 3.59 -10.00 7.26
N ARG A 184 2.49 -10.43 6.66
CA ARG A 184 1.20 -9.72 6.66
C ARG A 184 0.23 -10.43 7.58
N ARG A 185 0.21 -10.05 8.82
CA ARG A 185 -0.62 -10.65 9.87
C ARG A 185 -1.88 -9.82 10.05
N LEU A 186 -3.02 -10.44 9.88
CA LEU A 186 -4.31 -9.76 9.83
C LEU A 186 -5.10 -10.05 11.10
N ALA A 187 -5.66 -9.02 11.72
CA ALA A 187 -6.58 -9.19 12.84
C ALA A 187 -7.77 -8.26 12.69
N ARG A 188 -8.93 -8.67 13.19
CA ARG A 188 -10.10 -7.80 13.24
C ARG A 188 -9.96 -6.84 14.43
N PRO A 189 -10.04 -5.52 14.22
CA PRO A 189 -10.04 -4.57 15.32
C PRO A 189 -11.26 -4.76 16.21
N ALA A 190 -11.10 -4.57 17.51
CA ALA A 190 -12.22 -4.51 18.44
C ALA A 190 -12.88 -3.13 18.39
N TYR A 191 -14.18 -3.10 18.11
CA TYR A 191 -14.99 -1.88 18.10
C TYR A 191 -15.35 -1.47 19.53
N GLY A 192 -15.83 -0.22 19.72
CA GLY A 192 -16.26 0.31 21.01
C GLY A 192 -15.21 1.16 21.73
N GLY A 193 -14.11 1.50 21.06
CA GLY A 193 -13.08 2.40 21.56
C GLY A 193 -13.44 3.88 21.49
N GLU A 194 -12.45 4.72 21.73
CA GLU A 194 -12.55 6.18 21.69
C GLU A 194 -13.00 6.65 20.31
N VAL A 195 -14.06 7.46 20.26
CA VAL A 195 -14.48 8.16 19.05
C VAL A 195 -13.57 9.37 18.86
N LEU A 196 -12.77 9.36 17.80
CA LEU A 196 -11.85 10.45 17.49
C LEU A 196 -12.54 11.55 16.69
N ALA A 197 -13.49 11.19 15.82
CA ALA A 197 -14.29 12.11 15.03
C ALA A 197 -15.58 11.43 14.55
N SER A 198 -16.57 12.24 14.17
CA SER A 198 -17.84 11.74 13.60
C SER A 198 -18.43 12.72 12.59
N GLY A 199 -19.27 12.20 11.70
CA GLY A 199 -20.02 12.96 10.71
C GLY A 199 -19.53 12.82 9.27
N PRO A 200 -20.15 13.58 8.34
CA PRO A 200 -19.89 13.42 6.89
C PRO A 200 -18.44 13.65 6.48
N ALA A 201 -17.67 14.47 7.22
CA ALA A 201 -16.26 14.72 6.97
C ALA A 201 -15.42 13.44 7.11
N VAL A 202 -15.78 12.57 8.06
CA VAL A 202 -15.10 11.27 8.25
C VAL A 202 -15.25 10.41 6.99
N ARG A 203 -16.45 10.32 6.41
CA ARG A 203 -16.65 9.54 5.18
C ARG A 203 -15.85 10.07 3.99
N ALA A 204 -15.72 11.40 3.88
CA ALA A 204 -14.92 12.02 2.82
C ALA A 204 -13.44 11.78 3.02
N ALA A 205 -12.94 11.90 4.25
CA ALA A 205 -11.55 11.63 4.61
C ALA A 205 -11.19 10.15 4.45
N SER A 206 -12.08 9.24 4.84
CA SER A 206 -11.95 7.80 4.69
C SER A 206 -11.80 7.41 3.22
N ARG A 207 -12.68 7.89 2.33
CA ARG A 207 -12.57 7.63 0.89
C ARG A 207 -11.21 8.03 0.32
N HIS A 208 -10.73 9.22 0.68
CA HIS A 208 -9.39 9.67 0.28
C HIS A 208 -8.29 8.78 0.84
N ALA A 209 -8.37 8.36 2.11
CA ALA A 209 -7.39 7.45 2.73
C ALA A 209 -7.36 6.08 2.06
N VAL A 210 -8.50 5.53 1.66
CA VAL A 210 -8.59 4.27 0.90
C VAL A 210 -7.96 4.43 -0.49
N ASP A 211 -8.19 5.55 -1.17
CA ASP A 211 -7.56 5.83 -2.46
C ASP A 211 -6.03 5.94 -2.30
N VAL A 212 -5.53 6.62 -1.26
CA VAL A 212 -4.11 6.67 -0.92
C VAL A 212 -3.56 5.28 -0.62
N ALA A 213 -4.24 4.45 0.17
CA ALA A 213 -3.81 3.09 0.48
C ALA A 213 -3.74 2.21 -0.78
N ALA A 214 -4.71 2.31 -1.68
CA ALA A 214 -4.71 1.59 -2.95
C ALA A 214 -3.55 2.04 -3.86
N PHE A 215 -3.29 3.33 -3.95
CA PHE A 215 -2.18 3.93 -4.67
C PHE A 215 -0.82 3.44 -4.14
N LEU A 216 -0.58 3.52 -2.83
CA LEU A 216 0.67 3.07 -2.21
C LEU A 216 0.87 1.55 -2.36
N THR A 217 -0.20 0.78 -2.28
CA THR A 217 -0.18 -0.67 -2.56
C THR A 217 0.19 -0.95 -4.01
N ALA A 218 -0.28 -0.12 -4.97
CA ALA A 218 0.12 -0.23 -6.38
C ALA A 218 1.63 0.05 -6.55
N ALA A 219 2.16 1.09 -5.91
CA ALA A 219 3.58 1.40 -5.92
C ALA A 219 4.43 0.27 -5.32
N GLN A 220 4.02 -0.29 -4.17
CA GLN A 220 4.69 -1.46 -3.59
C GLN A 220 4.63 -2.68 -4.52
N ALA A 221 3.49 -2.93 -5.16
CA ALA A 221 3.36 -4.05 -6.09
C ALA A 221 4.31 -3.90 -7.28
N LEU A 222 4.42 -2.70 -7.86
CA LEU A 222 5.36 -2.40 -8.93
C LEU A 222 6.80 -2.69 -8.52
N GLY A 223 7.22 -2.24 -7.33
CA GLY A 223 8.55 -2.51 -6.77
C GLY A 223 8.82 -4.00 -6.57
N ALA A 224 7.88 -4.73 -5.97
CA ALA A 224 7.98 -6.17 -5.76
C ALA A 224 8.10 -6.93 -7.10
N GLY A 225 7.31 -6.54 -8.11
CA GLY A 225 7.40 -7.11 -9.45
C GLY A 225 8.75 -6.90 -10.11
N ARG A 226 9.34 -5.71 -9.97
CA ARG A 226 10.69 -5.39 -10.46
C ARG A 226 11.77 -6.24 -9.80
N ARG A 227 11.69 -6.43 -8.49
CA ARG A 227 12.60 -7.32 -7.77
C ARG A 227 12.51 -8.75 -8.27
N LEU A 228 11.30 -9.29 -8.36
CA LEU A 228 11.04 -10.63 -8.88
C LEU A 228 11.63 -10.84 -10.28
N LEU A 229 11.44 -9.86 -11.16
CA LEU A 229 12.00 -9.92 -12.52
C LEU A 229 13.54 -9.89 -12.51
N ALA A 230 14.16 -8.97 -11.75
CA ALA A 230 15.61 -8.83 -11.68
C ALA A 230 16.30 -10.09 -11.13
N ASP A 231 15.77 -10.64 -10.04
CA ASP A 231 16.31 -11.86 -9.43
C ASP A 231 16.14 -13.06 -10.36
N THR A 232 15.00 -13.15 -11.05
CA THR A 232 14.73 -14.23 -12.02
C THR A 232 15.66 -14.14 -13.23
N VAL A 233 15.90 -12.93 -13.75
CA VAL A 233 16.86 -12.72 -14.85
C VAL A 233 18.27 -13.16 -14.40
N THR A 234 18.68 -12.82 -13.20
CA THR A 234 19.99 -13.24 -12.63
C THR A 234 20.06 -14.75 -12.54
N TYR A 235 19.03 -15.39 -11.98
CA TYR A 235 18.98 -16.84 -11.83
C TYR A 235 19.07 -17.59 -13.16
N VAL A 236 18.25 -17.24 -14.19
CA VAL A 236 18.24 -17.96 -15.45
C VAL A 236 19.49 -17.77 -16.29
N ARG A 237 20.27 -16.69 -16.05
CA ARG A 237 21.60 -16.48 -16.64
C ARG A 237 22.66 -17.42 -16.05
N GLN A 238 22.53 -17.76 -14.79
CA GLN A 238 23.48 -18.63 -14.08
C GLN A 238 23.12 -20.12 -14.17
N ARG A 239 21.82 -20.43 -14.15
CA ARG A 239 21.30 -21.79 -14.17
C ARG A 239 21.52 -22.44 -15.54
N LYS A 240 22.22 -23.57 -15.57
CA LYS A 240 22.45 -24.35 -16.80
C LYS A 240 21.56 -25.60 -16.82
N GLN A 241 20.97 -25.88 -17.97
CA GLN A 241 20.26 -27.11 -18.31
C GLN A 241 20.53 -27.42 -19.80
N PHE A 242 20.59 -28.71 -20.14
CA PHE A 242 20.88 -29.15 -21.52
C PHE A 242 22.19 -28.56 -22.10
N GLY A 243 23.19 -28.33 -21.24
CA GLY A 243 24.49 -27.79 -21.63
C GLY A 243 24.58 -26.27 -21.81
N VAL A 244 23.45 -25.53 -21.70
CA VAL A 244 23.38 -24.08 -21.91
C VAL A 244 22.68 -23.37 -20.73
N ALA A 245 22.85 -22.05 -20.63
CA ALA A 245 22.12 -21.24 -19.68
C ALA A 245 20.60 -21.28 -19.98
N VAL A 246 19.76 -21.47 -18.97
CA VAL A 246 18.28 -21.53 -19.15
C VAL A 246 17.76 -20.24 -19.79
N GLY A 247 18.35 -19.09 -19.49
CA GLY A 247 18.03 -17.80 -20.11
C GLY A 247 18.38 -17.69 -21.60
N SER A 248 19.05 -18.69 -22.21
CA SER A 248 19.28 -18.70 -23.66
C SER A 248 18.08 -19.17 -24.48
N PHE A 249 17.13 -19.89 -23.85
CA PHE A 249 15.93 -20.37 -24.53
C PHE A 249 14.96 -19.23 -24.83
N GLN A 250 14.44 -19.20 -26.08
CA GLN A 250 13.53 -18.13 -26.50
C GLN A 250 12.25 -18.05 -25.65
N ALA A 251 11.66 -19.19 -25.27
CA ALA A 251 10.47 -19.21 -24.43
C ALA A 251 10.69 -18.53 -23.06
N VAL A 252 11.90 -18.68 -22.48
CA VAL A 252 12.29 -18.01 -21.24
C VAL A 252 12.45 -16.50 -21.45
N ARG A 253 13.13 -16.11 -22.55
CA ARG A 253 13.31 -14.68 -22.89
C ARG A 253 11.98 -13.98 -23.12
N HIS A 254 11.06 -14.59 -23.87
CA HIS A 254 9.75 -14.02 -24.15
C HIS A 254 8.95 -13.84 -22.85
N ARG A 255 8.92 -14.84 -21.99
CA ARG A 255 8.23 -14.73 -20.70
C ARG A 255 8.77 -13.60 -19.81
N LEU A 256 10.09 -13.42 -19.77
CA LEU A 256 10.71 -12.32 -19.00
C LEU A 256 10.45 -10.96 -19.67
N ALA A 257 10.44 -10.90 -21.00
CA ALA A 257 10.08 -9.70 -21.76
C ALA A 257 8.62 -9.31 -21.51
N ASP A 258 7.68 -10.26 -21.53
CA ASP A 258 6.27 -9.99 -21.23
C ASP A 258 6.09 -9.42 -19.82
N ALA A 259 6.81 -9.98 -18.83
CA ALA A 259 6.78 -9.46 -17.46
C ALA A 259 7.38 -8.04 -17.37
N LEU A 260 8.49 -7.78 -18.08
CA LEU A 260 9.09 -6.44 -18.16
C LEU A 260 8.11 -5.44 -18.76
N VAL A 261 7.54 -5.76 -19.92
CA VAL A 261 6.57 -4.89 -20.63
C VAL A 261 5.39 -4.54 -19.72
N ALA A 262 4.81 -5.53 -19.03
CA ALA A 262 3.70 -5.29 -18.11
C ALA A 262 4.09 -4.33 -16.97
N LEU A 263 5.29 -4.46 -16.39
CA LEU A 263 5.79 -3.57 -15.33
C LEU A 263 6.06 -2.16 -15.87
N GLU A 264 6.64 -2.05 -17.07
CA GLU A 264 6.93 -0.74 -17.69
C GLU A 264 5.64 0.02 -18.06
N PHE A 265 4.57 -0.68 -18.48
CA PHE A 265 3.27 -0.05 -18.70
C PHE A 265 2.52 0.29 -17.39
N ALA A 266 2.76 -0.44 -16.30
CA ALA A 266 2.16 -0.13 -15.00
C ALA A 266 2.78 1.13 -14.36
N GLN A 267 4.06 1.39 -14.58
CA GLN A 267 4.77 2.52 -13.97
C GLN A 267 4.12 3.88 -14.26
N PRO A 268 3.85 4.28 -15.51
CA PRO A 268 3.25 5.59 -15.79
C PRO A 268 1.85 5.73 -15.19
N LEU A 269 1.10 4.63 -15.01
CA LEU A 269 -0.19 4.68 -14.33
C LEU A 269 -0.02 4.96 -12.83
N VAL A 270 0.98 4.38 -12.17
CA VAL A 270 1.27 4.66 -10.76
C VAL A 270 1.66 6.13 -10.57
N PHE A 271 2.56 6.66 -11.40
CA PHE A 271 2.97 8.07 -11.30
C PHE A 271 1.87 9.02 -11.77
N GLY A 272 1.02 8.63 -12.73
CA GLY A 272 -0.18 9.38 -13.12
C GLY A 272 -1.16 9.53 -11.94
N ALA A 273 -1.42 8.45 -11.21
CA ALA A 273 -2.23 8.48 -10.00
C ALA A 273 -1.62 9.39 -8.91
N ALA A 274 -0.28 9.40 -8.76
CA ALA A 274 0.41 10.31 -7.84
C ALA A 274 0.15 11.78 -8.20
N VAL A 275 0.32 12.14 -9.48
CA VAL A 275 0.07 13.51 -9.97
C VAL A 275 -1.40 13.90 -9.79
N ALA A 276 -2.33 12.97 -10.03
CA ALA A 276 -3.76 13.23 -9.83
C ALA A 276 -4.11 13.50 -8.36
N LEU A 277 -3.54 12.71 -7.42
CA LEU A 277 -3.67 12.92 -5.98
C LEU A 277 -3.08 14.26 -5.53
N ALA A 278 -1.91 14.65 -6.06
CA ALA A 278 -1.29 15.94 -5.77
C ALA A 278 -2.16 17.11 -6.26
N ALA A 279 -2.73 17.00 -7.46
CA ALA A 279 -3.61 18.03 -8.04
C ALA A 279 -4.94 18.15 -7.28
N GLU A 280 -5.49 17.06 -6.75
CA GLU A 280 -6.67 17.09 -5.88
C GLU A 280 -6.38 17.91 -4.62
N THR A 281 -5.26 17.63 -3.94
CA THR A 281 -4.86 18.29 -2.71
C THR A 281 -4.62 19.78 -2.89
N GLY A 282 -3.82 20.19 -3.87
CA GLY A 282 -3.53 21.59 -4.13
C GLY A 282 -4.79 22.40 -4.51
N ALA A 283 -5.76 21.79 -5.16
CA ALA A 283 -7.04 22.45 -5.46
C ALA A 283 -7.93 22.63 -4.22
N ASP A 284 -7.88 21.70 -3.28
CA ASP A 284 -8.65 21.79 -2.02
C ASP A 284 -8.08 22.86 -1.09
N GLU A 285 -6.76 22.99 -1.02
CA GLU A 285 -6.06 24.04 -0.25
C GLU A 285 -6.36 25.46 -0.78
N GLN A 286 -6.45 25.61 -2.11
CA GLN A 286 -6.73 26.91 -2.76
C GLN A 286 -8.20 27.34 -2.68
N ARG A 287 -9.16 26.43 -2.54
CA ARG A 287 -10.60 26.71 -2.71
C ARG A 287 -11.34 27.17 -1.47
N GLY A 288 -10.85 26.98 -0.28
CA GLY A 288 -11.58 27.36 0.93
C GLY A 288 -13.09 27.13 0.79
N ARG A 289 -13.60 25.97 1.12
CA ARG A 289 -15.03 25.58 1.40
C ARG A 289 -16.15 25.95 0.41
N GLY A 290 -15.89 26.29 -0.85
CA GLY A 290 -16.91 26.99 -1.67
C GLY A 290 -17.59 26.25 -2.84
N VAL A 291 -17.07 25.13 -3.41
CA VAL A 291 -17.64 24.49 -4.63
C VAL A 291 -17.66 22.97 -4.52
N ALA A 292 -18.69 22.41 -3.89
CA ALA A 292 -18.82 20.98 -3.61
C ALA A 292 -18.95 20.07 -4.86
N ALA A 293 -19.62 20.53 -5.94
CA ALA A 293 -19.92 19.70 -7.11
C ALA A 293 -18.67 19.43 -7.99
N GLU A 294 -17.85 20.44 -8.25
CA GLU A 294 -16.60 20.27 -9.02
C GLU A 294 -15.56 19.43 -8.26
N GLY A 295 -15.56 19.50 -6.91
CA GLY A 295 -14.73 18.67 -6.06
C GLY A 295 -15.08 17.18 -6.17
N ALA A 296 -16.37 16.84 -6.20
CA ALA A 296 -16.82 15.46 -6.32
C ALA A 296 -16.45 14.81 -7.66
N GLY A 297 -16.55 15.53 -8.77
CA GLY A 297 -16.15 15.06 -10.09
C GLY A 297 -14.65 14.78 -10.18
N ARG A 298 -13.81 15.66 -9.58
CA ARG A 298 -12.37 15.49 -9.53
C ARG A 298 -11.96 14.29 -8.67
N ALA A 299 -12.54 14.15 -7.48
CA ALA A 299 -12.29 13.00 -6.61
C ALA A 299 -12.67 11.67 -7.30
N ALA A 300 -13.77 11.65 -8.07
CA ALA A 300 -14.14 10.49 -8.86
C ALA A 300 -13.10 10.19 -9.97
N ALA A 301 -12.56 11.20 -10.64
CA ALA A 301 -11.50 11.02 -11.64
C ALA A 301 -10.23 10.47 -11.00
N VAL A 302 -9.76 11.03 -9.89
CA VAL A 302 -8.59 10.53 -9.14
C VAL A 302 -8.78 9.07 -8.73
N ARG A 303 -9.96 8.72 -8.24
CA ARG A 303 -10.29 7.33 -7.86
C ARG A 303 -10.16 6.36 -9.02
N ARG A 304 -10.61 6.74 -10.24
CA ARG A 304 -10.46 5.92 -11.43
C ARG A 304 -9.00 5.73 -11.81
N GLU A 305 -8.17 6.78 -11.77
CA GLU A 305 -6.74 6.69 -12.05
C GLU A 305 -6.02 5.80 -11.04
N VAL A 306 -6.30 5.96 -9.75
CA VAL A 306 -5.77 5.10 -8.69
C VAL A 306 -6.17 3.64 -8.89
N ALA A 307 -7.44 3.39 -9.24
CA ALA A 307 -7.93 2.05 -9.49
C ALA A 307 -7.25 1.41 -10.71
N ALA A 308 -7.04 2.17 -11.80
CA ALA A 308 -6.31 1.71 -12.97
C ALA A 308 -4.85 1.36 -12.65
N ALA A 309 -4.15 2.23 -11.89
CA ALA A 309 -2.80 1.98 -11.41
C ALA A 309 -2.73 0.71 -10.55
N LYS A 310 -3.70 0.53 -9.65
CA LYS A 310 -3.78 -0.64 -8.74
C LYS A 310 -3.97 -1.95 -9.50
N VAL A 311 -4.85 -1.97 -10.51
CA VAL A 311 -5.02 -3.16 -11.38
C VAL A 311 -3.74 -3.44 -12.15
N ALA A 312 -3.20 -2.45 -12.85
CA ALA A 312 -2.03 -2.63 -13.70
C ALA A 312 -0.81 -3.12 -12.91
N ALA A 313 -0.46 -2.45 -11.82
CA ALA A 313 0.68 -2.81 -11.00
C ALA A 313 0.49 -4.17 -10.29
N GLY A 314 -0.71 -4.43 -9.77
CA GLY A 314 -1.03 -5.69 -9.10
C GLY A 314 -0.99 -6.90 -10.03
N GLU A 315 -1.53 -6.78 -11.25
CA GLU A 315 -1.50 -7.85 -12.26
C GLU A 315 -0.08 -8.05 -12.83
N ALA A 316 0.68 -6.97 -13.08
CA ALA A 316 2.06 -7.05 -13.56
C ALA A 316 2.96 -7.73 -12.52
N ALA A 317 2.88 -7.33 -11.25
CA ALA A 317 3.63 -7.95 -10.16
C ALA A 317 3.28 -9.42 -9.98
N TYR A 318 1.99 -9.77 -10.04
CA TYR A 318 1.55 -11.15 -9.95
C TYR A 318 1.98 -11.99 -11.16
N GLY A 319 1.97 -11.41 -12.37
CA GLY A 319 2.53 -12.01 -13.57
C GLY A 319 4.03 -12.32 -13.43
N ALA A 320 4.80 -11.35 -12.92
CA ALA A 320 6.22 -11.51 -12.60
C ALA A 320 6.45 -12.60 -11.54
N ALA A 321 5.62 -12.66 -10.50
CA ALA A 321 5.70 -13.70 -9.47
C ALA A 321 5.46 -15.10 -10.05
N ARG A 322 4.47 -15.26 -10.92
CA ARG A 322 4.21 -16.54 -11.61
C ARG A 322 5.34 -16.95 -12.55
N ALA A 323 5.92 -15.99 -13.28
CA ALA A 323 7.08 -16.23 -14.12
C ALA A 323 8.30 -16.64 -13.28
N ALA A 324 8.56 -15.92 -12.19
CA ALA A 324 9.63 -16.23 -11.27
C ALA A 324 9.50 -17.64 -10.68
N LEU A 325 8.32 -17.99 -10.17
CA LEU A 325 8.05 -19.32 -9.60
C LEU A 325 8.32 -20.43 -10.62
N GLN A 326 7.80 -20.29 -11.85
CA GLN A 326 7.98 -21.26 -12.90
C GLN A 326 9.44 -21.40 -13.34
N LEU A 327 10.17 -20.29 -13.49
CA LEU A 327 11.54 -20.30 -14.00
C LEU A 327 12.58 -20.76 -12.96
N HIS A 328 12.27 -20.63 -11.68
CA HIS A 328 13.08 -21.21 -10.59
C HIS A 328 12.79 -22.71 -10.39
N GLY A 329 11.62 -23.20 -10.80
CA GLY A 329 11.19 -24.57 -10.59
C GLY A 329 11.04 -24.93 -9.11
N ALA A 330 11.47 -26.11 -8.69
CA ALA A 330 11.26 -26.62 -7.34
C ALA A 330 11.78 -25.69 -6.23
N ILE A 331 12.94 -25.05 -6.43
CA ILE A 331 13.51 -24.13 -5.43
C ILE A 331 12.66 -22.88 -5.21
N GLY A 332 11.87 -22.46 -6.19
CA GLY A 332 10.94 -21.33 -6.05
C GLY A 332 9.79 -21.58 -5.07
N TYR A 333 9.52 -22.83 -4.70
CA TYR A 333 8.50 -23.23 -3.71
C TYR A 333 9.07 -23.35 -2.29
N THR A 334 10.36 -23.23 -2.11
CA THR A 334 11.00 -23.43 -0.80
C THR A 334 11.21 -22.10 -0.09
N ASP A 335 11.25 -22.15 1.24
CA ASP A 335 11.59 -20.98 2.08
C ASP A 335 13.10 -20.73 2.14
N GLU A 336 13.92 -21.61 1.57
CA GLU A 336 15.37 -21.45 1.46
C GLU A 336 15.75 -20.30 0.53
N LEU A 337 14.90 -20.03 -0.46
CA LEU A 337 15.10 -18.93 -1.41
C LEU A 337 14.32 -17.70 -0.96
N ASP A 338 15.03 -16.59 -0.69
CA ASP A 338 14.41 -15.32 -0.29
C ASP A 338 13.32 -14.83 -1.27
N LEU A 339 13.47 -15.17 -2.56
CA LEU A 339 12.50 -14.84 -3.60
C LEU A 339 11.07 -15.27 -3.25
N SER A 340 10.90 -16.35 -2.48
CA SER A 340 9.61 -16.84 -2.00
C SER A 340 8.83 -15.76 -1.22
N LEU A 341 9.53 -14.89 -0.50
CA LEU A 341 8.92 -13.78 0.25
C LEU A 341 8.25 -12.77 -0.71
N TRP A 342 8.93 -12.42 -1.80
CA TRP A 342 8.36 -11.50 -2.81
C TRP A 342 7.24 -12.13 -3.63
N ILE A 343 7.34 -13.44 -3.95
CA ILE A 343 6.25 -14.17 -4.64
C ILE A 343 4.97 -14.09 -3.80
N ARG A 344 5.05 -14.37 -2.50
CA ARG A 344 3.92 -14.32 -1.57
C ARG A 344 3.42 -12.90 -1.36
N LYS A 345 4.32 -11.92 -1.21
CA LYS A 345 3.98 -10.51 -1.07
C LYS A 345 3.25 -9.98 -2.31
N ALA A 346 3.74 -10.25 -3.52
CA ALA A 346 3.08 -9.81 -4.75
C ALA A 346 1.64 -10.36 -4.88
N ARG A 347 1.41 -11.62 -4.43
CA ARG A 347 0.08 -12.21 -4.39
C ARG A 347 -0.83 -11.49 -3.40
N ALA A 348 -0.34 -11.17 -2.21
CA ALA A 348 -1.10 -10.46 -1.19
C ALA A 348 -1.41 -9.01 -1.60
N LEU A 349 -0.42 -8.28 -2.14
CA LEU A 349 -0.58 -6.91 -2.62
C LEU A 349 -1.59 -6.79 -3.78
N ARG A 350 -1.77 -7.85 -4.58
CA ARG A 350 -2.74 -7.86 -5.66
C ARG A 350 -4.17 -7.59 -5.18
N THR A 351 -4.52 -8.05 -3.99
CA THR A 351 -5.89 -7.94 -3.43
C THR A 351 -6.01 -6.94 -2.29
N ALA A 352 -4.92 -6.57 -1.63
CA ALA A 352 -4.93 -5.58 -0.56
C ALA A 352 -5.40 -4.21 -1.07
N TRP A 353 -6.26 -3.53 -0.32
CA TRP A 353 -6.80 -2.21 -0.62
C TRP A 353 -7.49 -2.09 -1.99
N GLY A 354 -8.15 -3.16 -2.39
CA GLY A 354 -8.93 -3.27 -3.62
C GLY A 354 -8.52 -4.47 -4.46
N THR A 355 -9.46 -5.37 -4.68
CA THR A 355 -9.29 -6.51 -5.58
C THR A 355 -9.26 -6.03 -7.04
N PRO A 356 -8.68 -6.81 -7.96
CA PRO A 356 -8.72 -6.47 -9.39
C PRO A 356 -10.14 -6.28 -9.94
N SER A 357 -11.12 -7.03 -9.43
CA SER A 357 -12.52 -6.93 -9.85
C SER A 357 -13.14 -5.59 -9.42
N GLU A 358 -13.00 -5.24 -8.13
CA GLU A 358 -13.49 -3.97 -7.58
C GLU A 358 -12.82 -2.77 -8.26
N CYS A 359 -11.50 -2.84 -8.47
CA CYS A 359 -10.78 -1.75 -9.13
C CYS A 359 -11.20 -1.59 -10.59
N ARG A 360 -11.42 -2.69 -11.34
CA ARG A 360 -11.96 -2.61 -12.71
C ARG A 360 -13.36 -2.00 -12.73
N ALA A 361 -14.23 -2.37 -11.79
CA ALA A 361 -15.55 -1.75 -11.66
C ALA A 361 -15.42 -0.23 -11.44
N ARG A 362 -14.53 0.21 -10.52
CA ARG A 362 -14.27 1.64 -10.28
C ARG A 362 -13.74 2.40 -11.50
N VAL A 363 -12.93 1.76 -12.34
CA VAL A 363 -12.44 2.37 -13.60
C VAL A 363 -13.59 2.60 -14.59
N LEU A 364 -14.55 1.68 -14.63
CA LEU A 364 -15.71 1.75 -15.54
C LEU A 364 -16.85 2.61 -14.99
N ASP A 365 -16.84 2.92 -13.68
CA ASP A 365 -17.89 3.68 -13.03
C ASP A 365 -17.97 5.11 -13.61
N GLY A 366 -19.17 5.49 -14.11
CA GLY A 366 -19.39 6.78 -14.75
C GLY A 366 -18.82 6.91 -16.16
N GLN A 367 -18.42 5.83 -16.81
CA GLN A 367 -18.25 5.80 -18.26
C GLN A 367 -19.57 5.37 -18.89
N ASP A 368 -20.21 6.27 -19.66
CA ASP A 368 -21.20 5.87 -20.64
C ASP A 368 -20.47 4.97 -21.65
N ILE A 369 -20.57 3.67 -21.46
CA ILE A 369 -20.10 2.71 -22.44
C ILE A 369 -21.06 2.85 -23.61
N PHE A 370 -20.64 3.53 -24.65
CA PHE A 370 -21.37 3.63 -25.90
C PHE A 370 -21.60 2.21 -26.42
N TYR A 371 -22.83 1.76 -26.40
CA TYR A 371 -23.37 0.71 -27.20
C TYR A 371 -24.03 1.31 -28.45
#